data_123205a2d5c0dbc0829f59f00356b723
#
_entry.id   123205a2d5c0dbc0829f59f00356b723
#
_cell.length_a   1.000
_cell.length_b   1.000
_cell.length_c   1.000
_cell.angle_alpha   90.00
_cell.angle_beta   90.00
_cell.angle_gamma   90.00
#
_symmetry.space_group_name_H-M   'P 1'
#
loop_
_entity.id
_entity.type
_entity.pdbx_description
1 polymer ?
#
loop_
_entity_poly.entity_id
_entity_poly.type
_entity_poly.pdbx_seq_one_letter_code
_entity_poly.pdbx_strand_id
1 'polypeptide(L)'
;MNARVLLLVTLGLCPTIGAAQSRADSVIYVLAPSSRLAVRTGKAGLLGFAGHAHLIQARECSGRIVYFPHQPQSSHLTISVATNGLEVLTPPDTEEIRKVTAAMRTEVLDVAQFPEITLTSQSVQQSGDTIRIQAALTMKGRTRTVPLVVRVRMELDTLHATTTFTVRQSDYGIRPFRGGPGGTVRVADAVTFDIDAIALRHP
;
A
#
# COMPACT_ATOMS: atom_id res chain seq x y z
N MET A 1 46.19 23.38 71.90
CA MET A 1 45.15 24.24 71.28
C MET A 1 44.82 23.54 69.95
N ASN A 2 43.75 22.75 69.93
CA ASN A 2 43.35 21.91 68.75
C ASN A 2 42.11 22.54 68.14
N ALA A 3 42.24 23.13 66.94
CA ALA A 3 41.11 23.63 66.16
C ALA A 3 40.55 22.47 65.32
N ARG A 4 39.31 22.05 65.59
CA ARG A 4 38.53 21.10 64.76
C ARG A 4 37.83 21.89 63.68
N VAL A 5 38.20 21.62 62.42
CA VAL A 5 37.49 22.10 61.23
C VAL A 5 36.31 21.15 60.96
N LEU A 6 35.10 21.69 61.00
CA LEU A 6 33.85 20.99 60.70
C LEU A 6 33.58 21.15 59.23
N LEU A 7 33.67 20.05 58.45
CA LEU A 7 33.37 20.04 57.03
C LEU A 7 31.87 19.75 56.85
N LEU A 8 31.11 20.77 56.44
CA LEU A 8 29.69 20.66 56.08
C LEU A 8 29.58 20.13 54.62
N VAL A 9 29.16 18.87 54.48
CA VAL A 9 28.81 18.28 53.17
C VAL A 9 27.34 18.63 52.89
N THR A 10 27.11 19.56 51.97
CA THR A 10 25.78 19.86 51.46
C THR A 10 25.45 18.86 50.33
N LEU A 11 24.55 17.93 50.62
CA LEU A 11 24.00 16.98 49.66
C LEU A 11 23.00 17.72 48.75
N GLY A 12 23.45 18.07 47.55
CA GLY A 12 22.60 18.68 46.53
C GLY A 12 21.62 17.67 45.97
N LEU A 13 20.33 17.84 46.30
CA LEU A 13 19.24 17.07 45.69
C LEU A 13 19.01 17.61 44.28
N CYS A 14 19.51 16.94 43.23
CA CYS A 14 19.14 17.22 41.85
C CYS A 14 17.72 16.69 41.61
N PRO A 15 16.75 17.55 41.25
CA PRO A 15 15.46 17.06 40.81
C PRO A 15 15.63 16.40 39.44
N THR A 16 15.45 15.09 39.37
CA THR A 16 15.29 14.35 38.11
C THR A 16 13.97 14.77 37.49
N ILE A 17 14.03 15.68 36.51
CA ILE A 17 12.89 16.00 35.66
C ILE A 17 12.66 14.73 34.83
N GLY A 18 11.75 13.87 35.28
CA GLY A 18 11.23 12.78 34.51
C GLY A 18 10.51 13.37 33.29
N ALA A 19 11.12 13.28 32.11
CA ALA A 19 10.43 13.54 30.86
C ALA A 19 9.28 12.53 30.77
N ALA A 20 8.06 12.99 31.06
CA ALA A 20 6.86 12.25 30.74
C ALA A 20 6.87 12.08 29.22
N GLN A 21 7.26 10.90 28.75
CA GLN A 21 7.03 10.50 27.35
C GLN A 21 5.52 10.49 27.16
N SER A 22 5.01 11.56 26.58
CA SER A 22 3.65 11.60 26.04
C SER A 22 3.52 10.39 25.11
N ARG A 23 2.81 9.35 25.54
CA ARG A 23 2.34 8.32 24.63
C ARG A 23 1.50 9.04 23.60
N ALA A 24 2.03 9.17 22.40
CA ALA A 24 1.26 9.71 21.30
C ALA A 24 0.07 8.76 21.07
N ASP A 25 -1.13 9.21 21.43
CA ASP A 25 -2.35 8.42 21.27
C ASP A 25 -2.53 8.11 19.79
N SER A 26 -2.35 6.85 19.41
CA SER A 26 -2.59 6.37 18.07
C SER A 26 -3.96 5.71 17.98
N VAL A 27 -4.59 5.87 16.82
CA VAL A 27 -5.83 5.18 16.47
C VAL A 27 -5.51 4.14 15.41
N ILE A 28 -5.98 2.93 15.62
CA ILE A 28 -5.77 1.84 14.68
C ILE A 28 -7.02 1.68 13.82
N TYR A 29 -6.82 1.59 12.52
CA TYR A 29 -7.86 1.22 11.57
C TYR A 29 -7.47 -0.06 10.85
N VAL A 30 -8.46 -0.93 10.60
CA VAL A 30 -8.30 -2.18 9.86
C VAL A 30 -9.12 -2.10 8.58
N LEU A 31 -8.52 -2.52 7.48
CA LEU A 31 -9.15 -2.50 6.17
C LEU A 31 -10.41 -3.36 6.17
N ALA A 32 -11.53 -2.79 5.74
CA ALA A 32 -12.80 -3.48 5.66
C ALA A 32 -12.92 -4.30 4.35
N PRO A 33 -13.66 -5.41 4.35
CA PRO A 33 -13.91 -6.22 3.14
C PRO A 33 -14.63 -5.47 2.01
N SER A 34 -15.30 -4.35 2.33
CA SER A 34 -15.94 -3.46 1.35
C SER A 34 -14.95 -2.61 0.56
N SER A 35 -13.66 -2.63 0.92
CA SER A 35 -12.62 -1.93 0.16
C SER A 35 -12.48 -2.49 -1.24
N ARG A 36 -12.23 -1.60 -2.21
CA ARG A 36 -11.99 -1.96 -3.59
C ARG A 36 -10.57 -1.60 -4.01
N LEU A 37 -9.75 -2.62 -4.22
CA LEU A 37 -8.40 -2.51 -4.72
C LEU A 37 -8.37 -3.11 -6.12
N ALA A 38 -8.17 -2.28 -7.14
CA ALA A 38 -8.23 -2.69 -8.53
C ALA A 38 -7.02 -2.21 -9.33
N VAL A 39 -6.71 -2.94 -10.40
CA VAL A 39 -5.66 -2.58 -11.37
C VAL A 39 -6.26 -2.59 -12.75
N ARG A 40 -6.00 -1.52 -13.51
CA ARG A 40 -6.32 -1.43 -14.93
C ARG A 40 -5.07 -1.63 -15.77
N THR A 41 -5.12 -2.57 -16.69
CA THR A 41 -4.09 -2.75 -17.70
C THR A 41 -4.42 -1.92 -18.93
N GLY A 42 -3.38 -1.45 -19.63
CA GLY A 42 -3.50 -0.76 -20.91
C GLY A 42 -3.24 -1.69 -22.09
N LYS A 43 -3.60 -1.25 -23.29
CA LYS A 43 -3.26 -1.88 -24.56
C LYS A 43 -1.95 -1.34 -25.10
N ALA A 44 -1.16 -2.17 -25.77
CA ALA A 44 0.06 -1.73 -26.45
C ALA A 44 0.23 -2.43 -27.80
N GLY A 45 1.06 -1.85 -28.68
CA GLY A 45 1.41 -2.37 -30.00
C GLY A 45 0.66 -1.72 -31.15
N LEU A 46 1.14 -1.98 -32.39
CA LEU A 46 0.62 -1.39 -33.63
C LEU A 46 -0.85 -1.79 -33.89
N LEU A 47 -1.27 -2.96 -33.37
CA LEU A 47 -2.64 -3.48 -33.42
C LEU A 47 -3.34 -3.37 -32.05
N GLY A 48 -3.10 -2.30 -31.33
CA GLY A 48 -3.69 -2.06 -30.00
C GLY A 48 -5.23 -2.08 -29.97
N PHE A 49 -5.89 -2.02 -31.13
CA PHE A 49 -7.33 -2.21 -31.26
C PHE A 49 -7.76 -3.68 -31.07
N ALA A 50 -6.86 -4.65 -31.31
CA ALA A 50 -7.17 -6.08 -31.21
C ALA A 50 -7.08 -6.63 -29.76
N GLY A 51 -6.53 -5.86 -28.81
CA GLY A 51 -6.45 -6.25 -27.41
C GLY A 51 -7.52 -5.56 -26.54
N HIS A 52 -7.83 -6.15 -25.39
CA HIS A 52 -8.72 -5.53 -24.39
C HIS A 52 -7.92 -4.96 -23.21
N ALA A 53 -8.41 -3.88 -22.63
CA ALA A 53 -7.96 -3.45 -21.32
C ALA A 53 -8.64 -4.33 -20.28
N HIS A 54 -7.88 -4.82 -19.30
CA HIS A 54 -8.43 -5.66 -18.24
C HIS A 54 -8.54 -4.85 -16.95
N LEU A 55 -9.66 -5.04 -16.27
CA LEU A 55 -9.84 -4.64 -14.89
C LEU A 55 -9.61 -5.87 -14.01
N ILE A 56 -8.64 -5.79 -13.13
CA ILE A 56 -8.27 -6.85 -12.20
C ILE A 56 -8.60 -6.35 -10.80
N GLN A 57 -9.34 -7.10 -10.01
CA GLN A 57 -9.73 -6.75 -8.66
C GLN A 57 -9.21 -7.76 -7.66
N ALA A 58 -8.78 -7.25 -6.50
CA ALA A 58 -8.46 -8.09 -5.35
C ALA A 58 -9.75 -8.51 -4.63
N ARG A 59 -9.93 -9.82 -4.42
CA ARG A 59 -11.00 -10.38 -3.57
C ARG A 59 -10.57 -10.50 -2.12
N GLU A 60 -9.29 -10.77 -1.92
CA GLU A 60 -8.71 -10.95 -0.60
C GLU A 60 -7.63 -9.90 -0.39
N CYS A 61 -7.89 -9.01 0.54
CA CYS A 61 -6.94 -8.00 0.98
C CYS A 61 -7.09 -7.78 2.49
N SER A 62 -5.99 -7.42 3.10
CA SER A 62 -5.92 -7.01 4.49
C SER A 62 -5.12 -5.72 4.61
N GLY A 63 -5.32 -4.98 5.68
CA GLY A 63 -4.54 -3.78 5.90
C GLY A 63 -4.73 -3.22 7.29
N ARG A 64 -3.69 -2.56 7.77
CA ARG A 64 -3.64 -1.88 9.05
C ARG A 64 -3.09 -0.48 8.86
N ILE A 65 -3.77 0.50 9.44
CA ILE A 65 -3.34 1.89 9.48
C ILE A 65 -3.22 2.27 10.94
N VAL A 66 -2.06 2.78 11.34
CA VAL A 66 -1.82 3.39 12.64
C VAL A 66 -1.77 4.89 12.41
N TYR A 67 -2.78 5.57 12.88
CA TYR A 67 -2.94 7.01 12.71
C TYR A 67 -2.62 7.75 14.01
N PHE A 68 -1.79 8.77 13.92
CA PHE A 68 -1.43 9.65 15.03
C PHE A 68 -2.06 11.04 14.79
N PRO A 69 -3.21 11.37 15.43
CA PRO A 69 -3.92 12.62 15.19
C PRO A 69 -3.08 13.88 15.41
N HIS A 70 -2.23 13.85 16.44
CA HIS A 70 -1.37 14.98 16.83
C HIS A 70 0.00 14.97 16.12
N GLN A 71 0.36 13.89 15.46
CA GLN A 71 1.62 13.71 14.72
C GLN A 71 1.39 12.92 13.45
N PRO A 72 0.65 13.46 12.46
CA PRO A 72 0.28 12.73 11.25
C PRO A 72 1.46 12.12 10.48
N GLN A 73 2.63 12.74 10.56
CA GLN A 73 3.87 12.24 9.94
C GLN A 73 4.39 10.95 10.57
N SER A 74 3.97 10.60 11.79
CA SER A 74 4.29 9.34 12.47
C SER A 74 3.33 8.22 12.07
N SER A 75 2.25 8.55 11.34
CA SER A 75 1.29 7.57 10.87
C SER A 75 1.92 6.63 9.86
N HIS A 76 1.49 5.37 9.90
CA HIS A 76 1.98 4.36 8.97
C HIS A 76 0.90 3.37 8.62
N LEU A 77 1.04 2.74 7.45
CA LEU A 77 0.12 1.74 6.95
C LEU A 77 0.86 0.57 6.32
N THR A 78 0.20 -0.57 6.36
CA THR A 78 0.56 -1.75 5.59
C THR A 78 -0.71 -2.33 4.99
N ILE A 79 -0.68 -2.62 3.69
CA ILE A 79 -1.75 -3.31 2.96
C ILE A 79 -1.13 -4.54 2.31
N SER A 80 -1.83 -5.65 2.37
CA SER A 80 -1.47 -6.91 1.75
C SER A 80 -2.62 -7.42 0.91
N VAL A 81 -2.28 -7.94 -0.27
CA VAL A 81 -3.22 -8.53 -1.23
C VAL A 81 -2.74 -9.93 -1.59
N ALA A 82 -3.59 -10.93 -1.36
CA ALA A 82 -3.33 -12.30 -1.78
C ALA A 82 -3.42 -12.40 -3.32
N THR A 83 -2.34 -12.83 -3.98
CA THR A 83 -2.26 -12.87 -5.45
C THR A 83 -3.17 -13.93 -6.07
N ASN A 84 -3.46 -15.01 -5.34
CA ASN A 84 -4.43 -16.04 -5.76
C ASN A 84 -5.89 -15.54 -5.74
N GLY A 85 -6.19 -14.51 -4.95
CA GLY A 85 -7.49 -13.83 -4.88
C GLY A 85 -7.69 -12.75 -5.94
N LEU A 86 -6.77 -12.57 -6.88
CA LEU A 86 -6.94 -11.61 -7.98
C LEU A 86 -7.87 -12.18 -9.05
N GLU A 87 -8.86 -11.39 -9.46
CA GLU A 87 -9.83 -11.73 -10.48
C GLU A 87 -9.82 -10.74 -11.63
N VAL A 88 -9.88 -11.26 -12.86
CA VAL A 88 -10.08 -10.44 -14.06
C VAL A 88 -11.58 -10.26 -14.27
N LEU A 89 -12.06 -9.02 -14.33
CA LEU A 89 -13.48 -8.68 -14.43
C LEU A 89 -13.92 -8.31 -15.86
N THR A 90 -12.98 -8.02 -16.75
CA THR A 90 -13.27 -7.57 -18.13
C THR A 90 -12.35 -8.26 -19.11
N PRO A 91 -12.78 -8.52 -20.32
CA PRO A 91 -14.11 -8.33 -20.92
C PRO A 91 -15.14 -9.36 -20.41
N PRO A 92 -16.42 -9.25 -20.82
CA PRO A 92 -17.49 -10.14 -20.32
C PRO A 92 -17.42 -11.59 -20.81
N ASP A 93 -16.57 -11.91 -21.79
CA ASP A 93 -16.38 -13.29 -22.27
C ASP A 93 -15.73 -14.16 -21.18
N THR A 94 -16.49 -15.15 -20.69
CA THR A 94 -16.07 -16.02 -19.59
C THR A 94 -14.90 -16.95 -19.96
N GLU A 95 -14.75 -17.34 -21.23
CA GLU A 95 -13.62 -18.16 -21.68
C GLU A 95 -12.34 -17.33 -21.73
N GLU A 96 -12.42 -16.12 -22.28
CA GLU A 96 -11.28 -15.19 -22.30
C GLU A 96 -10.85 -14.82 -20.88
N ILE A 97 -11.79 -14.50 -19.98
CA ILE A 97 -11.50 -14.23 -18.57
C ILE A 97 -10.75 -15.39 -17.92
N ARG A 98 -11.16 -16.63 -18.14
CA ARG A 98 -10.46 -17.81 -17.59
C ARG A 98 -9.03 -17.92 -18.12
N LYS A 99 -8.83 -17.74 -19.44
CA LYS A 99 -7.50 -17.79 -20.06
C LYS A 99 -6.58 -16.68 -19.53
N VAL A 100 -7.08 -15.44 -19.46
CA VAL A 100 -6.33 -14.29 -18.94
C VAL A 100 -6.01 -14.47 -17.46
N THR A 101 -6.96 -14.95 -16.67
CA THR A 101 -6.73 -15.22 -15.23
C THR A 101 -5.68 -16.31 -15.03
N ALA A 102 -5.72 -17.38 -15.81
CA ALA A 102 -4.72 -18.44 -15.75
C ALA A 102 -3.32 -17.90 -16.09
N ALA A 103 -3.18 -17.19 -17.23
CA ALA A 103 -1.92 -16.59 -17.64
C ALA A 103 -1.40 -15.55 -16.61
N MET A 104 -2.28 -14.72 -16.06
CA MET A 104 -1.92 -13.77 -15.00
C MET A 104 -1.32 -14.50 -13.80
N ARG A 105 -1.93 -15.59 -13.35
CA ARG A 105 -1.50 -16.34 -12.17
C ARG A 105 -0.19 -17.09 -12.39
N THR A 106 -0.02 -17.72 -13.54
CA THR A 106 1.13 -18.60 -13.80
C THR A 106 2.30 -17.89 -14.46
N GLU A 107 2.06 -17.10 -15.52
CA GLU A 107 3.13 -16.51 -16.32
C GLU A 107 3.54 -15.12 -15.85
N VAL A 108 2.53 -14.29 -15.49
CA VAL A 108 2.76 -12.88 -15.16
C VAL A 108 3.21 -12.71 -13.71
N LEU A 109 2.41 -13.20 -12.77
CA LEU A 109 2.65 -13.00 -11.33
C LEU A 109 3.38 -14.18 -10.67
N ASP A 110 3.26 -15.40 -11.20
CA ASP A 110 3.80 -16.62 -10.59
C ASP A 110 3.35 -16.72 -9.12
N VAL A 111 2.02 -16.82 -8.93
CA VAL A 111 1.40 -16.73 -7.61
C VAL A 111 1.83 -17.84 -6.66
N ALA A 112 2.32 -18.97 -7.18
CA ALA A 112 2.85 -20.06 -6.38
C ALA A 112 4.15 -19.65 -5.67
N GLN A 113 5.00 -18.87 -6.33
CA GLN A 113 6.25 -18.36 -5.77
C GLN A 113 6.07 -17.02 -5.04
N PHE A 114 5.13 -16.20 -5.51
CA PHE A 114 4.89 -14.85 -5.00
C PHE A 114 3.43 -14.70 -4.58
N PRO A 115 3.03 -15.28 -3.44
CA PRO A 115 1.62 -15.35 -3.02
C PRO A 115 1.03 -13.99 -2.59
N GLU A 116 1.84 -12.93 -2.49
CA GLU A 116 1.41 -11.67 -1.90
C GLU A 116 1.97 -10.46 -2.65
N ILE A 117 1.15 -9.40 -2.71
CA ILE A 117 1.56 -8.03 -3.06
C ILE A 117 1.40 -7.18 -1.81
N THR A 118 2.44 -6.43 -1.44
CA THR A 118 2.41 -5.57 -0.25
C THR A 118 2.67 -4.11 -0.57
N LEU A 119 1.99 -3.23 0.16
CA LEU A 119 2.20 -1.79 0.14
C LEU A 119 2.42 -1.29 1.58
N THR A 120 3.60 -0.75 1.87
CA THR A 120 3.95 -0.24 3.20
C THR A 120 4.42 1.20 3.09
N SER A 121 3.89 2.08 3.93
CA SER A 121 4.34 3.48 3.95
C SER A 121 5.78 3.59 4.49
N GLN A 122 6.58 4.43 3.85
CA GLN A 122 7.93 4.79 4.28
C GLN A 122 7.97 6.20 4.89
N SER A 123 7.14 7.10 4.36
CA SER A 123 6.93 8.43 4.93
C SER A 123 5.53 8.92 4.64
N VAL A 124 5.00 9.73 5.55
CA VAL A 124 3.66 10.32 5.47
C VAL A 124 3.78 11.82 5.70
N GLN A 125 3.17 12.63 4.84
CA GLN A 125 3.14 14.07 4.94
C GLN A 125 1.73 14.57 4.66
N GLN A 126 1.16 15.32 5.59
CA GLN A 126 -0.14 15.97 5.38
C GLN A 126 0.05 17.26 4.57
N SER A 127 -0.80 17.48 3.58
CA SER A 127 -0.81 18.67 2.73
C SER A 127 -2.26 19.08 2.45
N GLY A 128 -2.83 19.93 3.30
CA GLY A 128 -4.25 20.29 3.25
C GLY A 128 -5.13 19.04 3.39
N ASP A 129 -6.06 18.86 2.43
CA ASP A 129 -7.00 17.74 2.41
C ASP A 129 -6.42 16.46 1.82
N THR A 130 -5.13 16.47 1.48
CA THR A 130 -4.45 15.30 0.92
C THR A 130 -3.30 14.85 1.79
N ILE A 131 -3.00 13.56 1.73
CA ILE A 131 -1.84 12.96 2.36
C ILE A 131 -0.90 12.48 1.27
N ARG A 132 0.36 12.92 1.32
CA ARG A 132 1.42 12.43 0.45
C ARG A 132 2.14 11.30 1.17
N ILE A 133 2.26 10.16 0.51
CA ILE A 133 2.91 8.97 1.08
C ILE A 133 4.00 8.53 0.10
N GLN A 134 5.22 8.33 0.61
CA GLN A 134 6.18 7.47 -0.08
C GLN A 134 5.93 6.05 0.41
N ALA A 135 5.60 5.14 -0.50
CA ALA A 135 5.26 3.78 -0.14
C ALA A 135 6.18 2.77 -0.84
N ALA A 136 6.60 1.75 -0.11
CA ALA A 136 7.26 0.58 -0.66
C ALA A 136 6.19 -0.36 -1.21
N LEU A 137 6.11 -0.49 -2.53
CA LEU A 137 5.28 -1.48 -3.20
C LEU A 137 6.13 -2.68 -3.57
N THR A 138 5.76 -3.85 -3.09
CA THR A 138 6.43 -5.11 -3.41
C THR A 138 5.52 -5.98 -4.27
N MET A 139 6.01 -6.36 -5.44
CA MET A 139 5.37 -7.30 -6.36
C MET A 139 6.42 -8.25 -6.92
N LYS A 140 6.07 -9.52 -7.04
CA LYS A 140 6.97 -10.56 -7.60
C LYS A 140 8.38 -10.51 -6.98
N GLY A 141 8.44 -10.37 -5.64
CA GLY A 141 9.69 -10.32 -4.87
C GLY A 141 10.55 -9.06 -5.07
N ARG A 142 10.07 -8.07 -5.82
CA ARG A 142 10.79 -6.81 -6.04
C ARG A 142 10.04 -5.64 -5.41
N THR A 143 10.79 -4.78 -4.71
CA THR A 143 10.27 -3.59 -4.05
C THR A 143 10.68 -2.33 -4.79
N ARG A 144 9.74 -1.39 -4.94
CA ARG A 144 9.98 -0.03 -5.46
C ARG A 144 9.27 0.98 -4.60
N THR A 145 9.88 2.14 -4.41
CA THR A 145 9.22 3.27 -3.77
C THR A 145 8.32 3.95 -4.79
N VAL A 146 7.05 4.15 -4.42
CA VAL A 146 6.04 4.82 -5.24
C VAL A 146 5.47 6.01 -4.49
N PRO A 147 5.38 7.19 -5.12
CA PRO A 147 4.72 8.35 -4.53
C PRO A 147 3.20 8.21 -4.68
N LEU A 148 2.47 8.37 -3.58
CA LEU A 148 1.02 8.37 -3.56
C LEU A 148 0.51 9.73 -3.10
N VAL A 149 -0.59 10.18 -3.73
CA VAL A 149 -1.41 11.30 -3.26
C VAL A 149 -2.76 10.72 -2.88
N VAL A 150 -3.04 10.70 -1.59
CA VAL A 150 -4.22 10.04 -1.01
C VAL A 150 -5.18 11.11 -0.52
N ARG A 151 -6.45 11.03 -0.93
CA ARG A 151 -7.54 11.79 -0.32
C ARG A 151 -8.12 10.98 0.82
N VAL A 152 -8.24 11.57 1.99
CA VAL A 152 -8.74 10.89 3.17
C VAL A 152 -9.94 11.65 3.73
N ARG A 153 -11.00 10.91 4.06
CA ARG A 153 -12.13 11.38 4.87
C ARG A 153 -12.22 10.51 6.11
N MET A 154 -12.42 11.15 7.24
CA MET A 154 -12.65 10.46 8.52
C MET A 154 -14.04 10.80 9.00
N GLU A 155 -14.85 9.79 9.25
CA GLU A 155 -16.22 9.94 9.75
C GLU A 155 -16.40 8.94 10.92
N LEU A 156 -16.53 9.47 12.14
CA LEU A 156 -16.66 8.66 13.35
C LEU A 156 -15.53 7.59 13.43
N ASP A 157 -15.90 6.34 13.27
CA ASP A 157 -14.99 5.18 13.35
C ASP A 157 -14.55 4.66 11.98
N THR A 158 -14.82 5.40 10.92
CA THR A 158 -14.50 5.01 9.54
C THR A 158 -13.49 5.96 8.92
N LEU A 159 -12.44 5.40 8.34
CA LEU A 159 -11.48 6.08 7.48
C LEU A 159 -11.73 5.64 6.05
N HIS A 160 -12.01 6.60 5.16
CA HIS A 160 -12.17 6.38 3.73
C HIS A 160 -11.01 7.04 2.99
N ALA A 161 -10.25 6.26 2.23
CA ALA A 161 -9.06 6.71 1.52
C ALA A 161 -9.10 6.33 0.04
N THR A 162 -8.89 7.30 -0.84
CA THR A 162 -8.83 7.07 -2.28
C THR A 162 -7.53 7.53 -2.88
N THR A 163 -6.98 6.74 -3.78
CA THR A 163 -5.79 7.11 -4.56
C THR A 163 -5.74 6.36 -5.89
N THR A 164 -5.13 7.00 -6.88
CA THR A 164 -4.82 6.40 -8.18
C THR A 164 -3.35 6.66 -8.48
N PHE A 165 -2.61 5.63 -8.88
CA PHE A 165 -1.21 5.74 -9.27
C PHE A 165 -0.85 4.73 -10.34
N THR A 166 0.23 5.00 -11.08
CA THR A 166 0.68 4.16 -12.19
C THR A 166 2.10 3.68 -11.94
N VAL A 167 2.36 2.40 -12.25
CA VAL A 167 3.69 1.81 -12.21
C VAL A 167 3.98 1.05 -13.50
N ARG A 168 5.25 0.72 -13.74
CA ARG A 168 5.66 -0.17 -14.83
C ARG A 168 5.82 -1.59 -14.32
N GLN A 169 5.23 -2.55 -15.00
CA GLN A 169 5.36 -3.98 -14.70
C GLN A 169 6.84 -4.42 -14.74
N SER A 170 7.60 -3.90 -15.71
CA SER A 170 9.02 -4.21 -15.89
C SER A 170 9.90 -3.82 -14.70
N ASP A 171 9.53 -2.78 -13.94
CA ASP A 171 10.25 -2.37 -12.72
C ASP A 171 10.23 -3.45 -11.63
N TYR A 172 9.21 -4.32 -11.68
CA TYR A 172 9.03 -5.47 -10.77
C TYR A 172 9.45 -6.80 -11.40
N GLY A 173 10.14 -6.77 -12.56
CA GLY A 173 10.55 -7.98 -13.27
C GLY A 173 9.39 -8.75 -13.91
N ILE A 174 8.22 -8.15 -13.98
CA ILE A 174 7.08 -8.69 -14.68
C ILE A 174 7.25 -8.37 -16.19
N ARG A 175 7.18 -9.39 -17.01
CA ARG A 175 7.15 -9.22 -18.46
C ARG A 175 5.70 -8.98 -18.89
N PRO A 176 5.37 -7.81 -19.49
CA PRO A 176 4.02 -7.59 -19.98
C PRO A 176 3.59 -8.71 -20.94
N PHE A 177 2.37 -9.19 -20.75
CA PHE A 177 1.85 -10.32 -21.53
C PHE A 177 1.86 -10.01 -23.03
N ARG A 178 2.23 -11.03 -23.82
CA ARG A 178 2.17 -11.03 -25.28
C ARG A 178 1.43 -12.29 -25.73
N GLY A 179 0.38 -12.11 -26.52
CA GLY A 179 -0.45 -13.20 -27.00
C GLY A 179 -0.95 -12.97 -28.42
N GLY A 180 -1.85 -13.85 -28.87
CA GLY A 180 -2.39 -13.85 -30.23
C GLY A 180 -1.40 -14.39 -31.28
N PRO A 181 -1.84 -14.57 -32.53
CA PRO A 181 -0.98 -15.03 -33.61
C PRO A 181 0.21 -14.08 -33.81
N GLY A 182 1.43 -14.63 -33.74
CA GLY A 182 2.65 -13.85 -33.89
C GLY A 182 2.93 -12.81 -32.78
N GLY A 183 2.28 -12.90 -31.60
CA GLY A 183 2.48 -11.96 -30.50
C GLY A 183 1.91 -10.56 -30.76
N THR A 184 0.87 -10.48 -31.59
CA THR A 184 0.26 -9.21 -32.03
C THR A 184 -0.53 -8.50 -30.93
N VAL A 185 -1.06 -9.25 -29.95
CA VAL A 185 -1.73 -8.70 -28.77
C VAL A 185 -0.70 -8.43 -27.68
N ARG A 186 -0.64 -7.22 -27.18
CA ARG A 186 0.30 -6.81 -26.12
C ARG A 186 -0.42 -6.03 -25.04
N VAL A 187 -0.12 -6.35 -23.79
CA VAL A 187 -0.47 -5.53 -22.62
C VAL A 187 0.57 -4.43 -22.47
N ALA A 188 0.13 -3.22 -22.13
CA ALA A 188 1.04 -2.11 -21.86
C ALA A 188 1.90 -2.42 -20.62
N ASP A 189 3.14 -1.91 -20.61
CA ASP A 189 4.01 -2.01 -19.44
C ASP A 189 3.48 -1.20 -18.25
N ALA A 190 2.86 -0.05 -18.52
CA ALA A 190 2.22 0.76 -17.50
C ALA A 190 0.87 0.15 -17.08
N VAL A 191 0.68 0.00 -15.77
CA VAL A 191 -0.58 -0.40 -15.14
C VAL A 191 -0.99 0.62 -14.10
N THR A 192 -2.30 0.87 -14.00
CA THR A 192 -2.86 1.88 -13.10
C THR A 192 -3.60 1.20 -11.95
N PHE A 193 -3.21 1.53 -10.74
CA PHE A 193 -3.87 1.11 -9.52
C PHE A 193 -4.95 2.12 -9.15
N ASP A 194 -6.15 1.65 -8.89
CA ASP A 194 -7.28 2.40 -8.35
C ASP A 194 -7.63 1.82 -6.99
N ILE A 195 -7.41 2.58 -5.96
CA ILE A 195 -7.63 2.18 -4.58
C ILE A 195 -8.77 3.01 -4.00
N ASP A 196 -9.77 2.33 -3.49
CA ASP A 196 -10.89 2.87 -2.73
C ASP A 196 -10.99 2.05 -1.45
N ALA A 197 -10.29 2.52 -0.41
CA ALA A 197 -10.10 1.81 0.83
C ALA A 197 -11.03 2.35 1.91
N ILE A 198 -11.77 1.45 2.53
CA ILE A 198 -12.58 1.70 3.71
C ILE A 198 -11.92 0.96 4.88
N ALA A 199 -11.58 1.68 5.94
CA ALA A 199 -10.98 1.09 7.13
C ALA A 199 -11.78 1.47 8.38
N LEU A 200 -12.03 0.49 9.22
CA LEU A 200 -12.80 0.64 10.44
C LEU A 200 -11.87 0.73 11.64
N ARG A 201 -12.21 1.60 12.58
CA ARG A 201 -11.48 1.73 13.84
C ARG A 201 -11.50 0.40 14.58
N HIS A 202 -10.33 -0.03 14.97
CA HIS A 202 -10.16 -1.21 15.82
C HIS A 202 -10.09 -0.74 17.28
N PRO A 203 -10.87 -1.35 18.18
CA PRO A 203 -10.85 -1.03 19.62
C PRO A 203 -9.48 -1.17 20.26
#